data_644dd3b78898b996141d0991b695fd3a
#
_entry.id   644dd3b78898b996141d0991b695fd3a
#
_cell.length_a   1.000
_cell.length_b   1.000
_cell.length_c   1.000
_cell.angle_alpha   90.00
_cell.angle_beta   90.00
_cell.angle_gamma   90.00
#
_symmetry.space_group_name_H-M   'P 1'
#
loop_
_entity.id
_entity.type
_entity.pdbx_description
1 polymer ?
#
loop_
_entity_poly.entity_id
_entity_poly.type
_entity_poly.pdbx_seq_one_letter_code
_entity_poly.pdbx_strand_id
1 'polypeptide(L)'
;MLARTIGAAVHGIDAIKVEIEVTVDWGSGFMVIGLPDTAVKESAERVRCAMQQTGFDFPGKKVMVNMTPADIKKEGSAYDLPLAVGILAGDEKINLDRLGRYLLMGELSLDGSLRPIKGALPMAIMARELHLDGFILPRANAMEAAVVNNLKIYGVDNLIEVVQFLNGEIDLTATEVDTRAEFAKAQGVFPYDFADVKGQENVKRAFEVACAGGHNILLVGSPGSGKSMMAKRLPSIMPPLTLSEALETTKIHSVAGKLQQGTTLMTVRPFRSPHHTISPVALVGGGSYPMPGEISLAHNGVLFLDELPEFSRNVLEVMRQPLEDRIISISRAKYSTEYPASFMLVASMNPCPCGYYGHPKKKCVCNEYQRTHYMSKISGPLLDRIDLQIEVQPVDFDQMSSKAPGEPSAAIRQRVIAARMLQERRFKDEPGIHCNAQMTPSLLHKYAEPNAAGLEKLKDAMERMNMSARAYDRILKVARTIADLEGTADVLDHHIMEAIAYRNLDRPTYMGSSL
;
A
#
# COMPACT_ATOMS: atom_id res chain seq x y z
N MET A 1 -40.59 12.46 -16.71
CA MET A 1 -39.65 11.90 -17.72
C MET A 1 -38.63 11.01 -17.00
N LEU A 2 -38.08 9.95 -17.63
CA LEU A 2 -37.04 9.10 -17.04
C LEU A 2 -35.66 9.56 -17.52
N ALA A 3 -34.81 10.05 -16.64
CA ALA A 3 -33.41 10.38 -16.89
C ALA A 3 -32.50 9.28 -16.34
N ARG A 4 -31.36 9.02 -17.00
CA ARG A 4 -30.37 8.03 -16.56
C ARG A 4 -28.99 8.68 -16.53
N THR A 5 -28.34 8.62 -15.37
CA THR A 5 -26.94 9.00 -15.19
C THR A 5 -26.10 7.80 -14.77
N ILE A 6 -24.80 7.87 -14.99
CA ILE A 6 -23.85 6.80 -14.61
C ILE A 6 -22.97 7.32 -13.50
N GLY A 7 -23.00 6.64 -12.37
CA GLY A 7 -22.08 6.77 -11.23
C GLY A 7 -21.24 5.53 -11.04
N ALA A 8 -20.48 5.49 -9.95
CA ALA A 8 -19.63 4.37 -9.57
C ALA A 8 -19.68 4.08 -8.07
N ALA A 9 -19.59 2.82 -7.68
CA ALA A 9 -19.34 2.38 -6.31
C ALA A 9 -17.95 1.76 -6.22
N VAL A 10 -17.17 2.17 -5.24
CA VAL A 10 -15.87 1.52 -4.95
C VAL A 10 -16.10 0.22 -4.21
N HIS A 11 -15.51 -0.87 -4.69
CA HIS A 11 -15.51 -2.17 -4.04
C HIS A 11 -14.09 -2.72 -3.97
N GLY A 12 -13.52 -2.81 -2.78
CA GLY A 12 -12.11 -3.11 -2.61
C GLY A 12 -11.22 -2.03 -3.20
N ILE A 13 -10.41 -2.39 -4.17
CA ILE A 13 -9.54 -1.46 -4.93
C ILE A 13 -10.11 -1.12 -6.33
N ASP A 14 -11.26 -1.69 -6.68
CA ASP A 14 -11.88 -1.52 -7.98
C ASP A 14 -13.19 -0.73 -7.87
N ALA A 15 -13.78 -0.36 -9.00
CA ALA A 15 -15.06 0.33 -9.08
C ALA A 15 -16.07 -0.49 -9.87
N ILE A 16 -17.34 -0.36 -9.48
CA ILE A 16 -18.47 -1.02 -10.12
C ILE A 16 -19.43 0.07 -10.62
N LYS A 17 -19.93 -0.11 -11.86
CA LYS A 17 -20.92 0.78 -12.45
C LYS A 17 -22.18 0.85 -11.59
N VAL A 18 -22.66 2.06 -11.35
CA VAL A 18 -23.97 2.35 -10.75
C VAL A 18 -24.81 3.13 -11.76
N GLU A 19 -25.95 2.58 -12.17
CA GLU A 19 -26.92 3.32 -12.92
C GLU A 19 -27.88 4.04 -11.98
N ILE A 20 -28.11 5.31 -12.24
CA ILE A 20 -28.97 6.18 -11.43
C ILE A 20 -30.11 6.63 -12.32
N GLU A 21 -31.29 6.07 -12.09
CA GLU A 21 -32.52 6.40 -12.80
C GLU A 21 -33.31 7.40 -11.97
N VAL A 22 -33.68 8.51 -12.58
CA VAL A 22 -34.42 9.60 -11.91
C VAL A 22 -35.72 9.85 -12.68
N THR A 23 -36.85 9.83 -11.94
CA THR A 23 -38.15 10.26 -12.47
C THR A 23 -38.64 11.48 -11.69
N VAL A 24 -39.21 12.44 -12.43
CA VAL A 24 -39.86 13.64 -11.87
C VAL A 24 -41.31 13.62 -12.32
N ASP A 25 -42.23 13.26 -11.40
CA ASP A 25 -43.63 13.03 -11.69
C ASP A 25 -44.55 13.85 -10.78
N TRP A 26 -45.87 13.82 -11.03
CA TRP A 26 -46.86 14.46 -10.21
C TRP A 26 -46.82 13.98 -8.76
N GLY A 27 -46.91 14.90 -7.81
CA GLY A 27 -46.90 14.64 -6.38
C GLY A 27 -45.82 15.44 -5.66
N SER A 28 -45.57 15.14 -4.39
CA SER A 28 -44.53 15.77 -3.59
C SER A 28 -43.66 14.71 -2.90
N GLY A 29 -42.39 15.02 -2.68
CA GLY A 29 -41.47 14.20 -1.92
C GLY A 29 -40.23 13.75 -2.73
N PHE A 30 -39.23 13.28 -2.00
CA PHE A 30 -37.98 12.74 -2.53
C PHE A 30 -37.74 11.32 -1.98
N MET A 31 -37.52 10.37 -2.84
CA MET A 31 -37.30 8.96 -2.47
C MET A 31 -36.12 8.38 -3.23
N VAL A 32 -35.20 7.72 -2.51
CA VAL A 32 -34.06 6.98 -3.07
C VAL A 32 -34.20 5.52 -2.71
N ILE A 33 -34.11 4.64 -3.71
CA ILE A 33 -34.09 3.18 -3.58
C ILE A 33 -32.80 2.59 -4.15
N GLY A 34 -32.42 1.37 -3.77
CA GLY A 34 -31.18 0.72 -4.22
C GLY A 34 -30.06 0.74 -3.19
N LEU A 35 -30.40 0.52 -1.90
CA LEU A 35 -29.45 0.46 -0.78
C LEU A 35 -28.60 1.74 -0.58
N PRO A 36 -29.20 2.95 -0.54
CA PRO A 36 -28.48 4.17 -0.20
C PRO A 36 -28.07 4.15 1.28
N ASP A 37 -26.87 4.64 1.61
CA ASP A 37 -26.46 4.93 2.99
C ASP A 37 -27.11 6.23 3.52
N THR A 38 -26.76 6.62 4.74
CA THR A 38 -27.26 7.86 5.34
C THR A 38 -26.80 9.08 4.55
N ALA A 39 -25.54 9.10 4.10
CA ALA A 39 -24.99 10.24 3.35
C ALA A 39 -25.68 10.43 2.00
N VAL A 40 -26.01 9.33 1.30
CA VAL A 40 -26.80 9.39 0.04
C VAL A 40 -28.25 9.82 0.32
N LYS A 41 -28.83 9.44 1.45
CA LYS A 41 -30.19 9.94 1.82
C LYS A 41 -30.19 11.44 2.13
N GLU A 42 -29.14 11.94 2.76
CA GLU A 42 -28.94 13.36 3.04
C GLU A 42 -28.59 14.19 1.78
N SER A 43 -28.19 13.54 0.68
CA SER A 43 -27.93 14.21 -0.60
C SER A 43 -29.12 15.04 -1.09
N ALA A 44 -30.36 14.64 -0.76
CA ALA A 44 -31.54 15.38 -1.16
C ALA A 44 -31.49 16.86 -0.76
N GLU A 45 -31.10 17.15 0.48
CA GLU A 45 -31.04 18.52 0.97
C GLU A 45 -29.81 19.27 0.43
N ARG A 46 -28.63 18.58 0.32
CA ARG A 46 -27.44 19.21 -0.29
C ARG A 46 -27.68 19.55 -1.75
N VAL A 47 -28.22 18.61 -2.52
CA VAL A 47 -28.55 18.81 -3.94
C VAL A 47 -29.58 19.93 -4.11
N ARG A 48 -30.64 19.96 -3.27
CA ARG A 48 -31.64 21.03 -3.31
C ARG A 48 -31.00 22.41 -3.11
N CYS A 49 -30.20 22.57 -2.05
CA CYS A 49 -29.52 23.83 -1.75
C CYS A 49 -28.55 24.21 -2.87
N ALA A 50 -27.73 23.27 -3.35
CA ALA A 50 -26.77 23.52 -4.42
C ALA A 50 -27.46 23.96 -5.72
N MET A 51 -28.56 23.32 -6.11
CA MET A 51 -29.35 23.72 -7.27
C MET A 51 -29.88 25.14 -7.13
N GLN A 52 -30.50 25.46 -5.98
CA GLN A 52 -31.06 26.81 -5.73
C GLN A 52 -29.98 27.89 -5.77
N GLN A 53 -28.82 27.66 -5.16
CA GLN A 53 -27.72 28.64 -5.15
C GLN A 53 -27.07 28.81 -6.54
N THR A 54 -27.20 27.82 -7.40
CA THR A 54 -26.70 27.88 -8.80
C THR A 54 -27.75 28.36 -9.79
N GLY A 55 -28.91 28.80 -9.33
CA GLY A 55 -29.99 29.37 -10.15
C GLY A 55 -30.92 28.34 -10.77
N PHE A 56 -30.87 27.08 -10.31
CA PHE A 56 -31.78 26.03 -10.77
C PHE A 56 -32.84 25.77 -9.69
N ASP A 57 -34.12 25.85 -10.08
CA ASP A 57 -35.20 25.48 -9.16
C ASP A 57 -35.24 23.98 -8.94
N PHE A 58 -35.38 23.57 -7.69
CA PHE A 58 -35.65 22.16 -7.37
C PHE A 58 -37.12 21.84 -7.71
N PRO A 59 -37.40 20.73 -8.44
CA PRO A 59 -38.78 20.42 -8.85
C PRO A 59 -39.75 20.35 -7.67
N GLY A 60 -40.83 21.11 -7.74
CA GLY A 60 -41.95 21.01 -6.79
C GLY A 60 -42.80 19.74 -6.94
N LYS A 61 -42.24 18.73 -7.62
CA LYS A 61 -42.86 17.45 -7.98
C LYS A 61 -42.26 16.31 -7.17
N LYS A 62 -42.83 15.11 -7.27
CA LYS A 62 -42.24 13.89 -6.67
C LYS A 62 -41.01 13.47 -7.45
N VAL A 63 -39.85 13.42 -6.78
CA VAL A 63 -38.61 12.92 -7.32
C VAL A 63 -38.37 11.50 -6.79
N MET A 64 -38.24 10.53 -7.70
CA MET A 64 -37.88 9.16 -7.33
C MET A 64 -36.57 8.79 -8.00
N VAL A 65 -35.63 8.28 -7.22
CA VAL A 65 -34.31 7.85 -7.64
C VAL A 65 -34.17 6.36 -7.41
N ASN A 66 -33.76 5.61 -8.44
CA ASN A 66 -33.41 4.19 -8.35
C ASN A 66 -31.93 4.01 -8.69
N MET A 67 -31.16 3.41 -7.78
CA MET A 67 -29.71 3.18 -7.95
C MET A 67 -29.44 1.67 -8.09
N THR A 68 -29.06 1.25 -9.29
CA THR A 68 -28.79 -0.16 -9.60
C THR A 68 -27.28 -0.43 -9.77
N PRO A 69 -26.78 -1.63 -9.40
CA PRO A 69 -27.49 -2.81 -8.87
C PRO A 69 -27.90 -2.66 -7.40
N ALA A 70 -29.02 -3.28 -7.01
CA ALA A 70 -29.62 -3.11 -5.68
C ALA A 70 -28.90 -3.90 -4.56
N ASP A 71 -28.05 -4.85 -4.91
CA ASP A 71 -27.25 -5.66 -3.99
C ASP A 71 -25.97 -4.96 -3.50
N ILE A 72 -25.54 -3.91 -4.20
CA ILE A 72 -24.37 -3.10 -3.82
C ILE A 72 -24.84 -1.85 -3.08
N LYS A 73 -24.29 -1.62 -1.89
CA LYS A 73 -24.55 -0.41 -1.13
C LYS A 73 -23.87 0.81 -1.76
N LYS A 74 -24.60 1.91 -1.90
CA LYS A 74 -24.12 3.19 -2.40
C LYS A 74 -23.79 4.09 -1.21
N GLU A 75 -22.58 4.61 -1.17
CA GLU A 75 -22.01 5.21 0.02
C GLU A 75 -21.31 6.53 -0.27
N GLY A 76 -21.47 7.44 0.69
CA GLY A 76 -20.81 8.74 0.67
C GLY A 76 -21.52 9.76 -0.19
N SER A 77 -21.00 10.99 -0.12
CA SER A 77 -21.55 12.19 -0.77
C SER A 77 -21.18 12.34 -2.25
N ALA A 78 -20.34 11.46 -2.80
CA ALA A 78 -19.88 11.55 -4.19
C ALA A 78 -20.99 11.37 -5.24
N TYR A 79 -22.15 10.88 -4.82
CA TYR A 79 -23.34 10.75 -5.67
C TYR A 79 -24.14 12.04 -5.83
N ASP A 80 -23.81 13.12 -5.11
CA ASP A 80 -24.53 14.39 -5.20
C ASP A 80 -24.57 14.91 -6.63
N LEU A 81 -23.45 14.88 -7.35
CA LEU A 81 -23.38 15.35 -8.74
C LEU A 81 -24.27 14.55 -9.71
N PRO A 82 -24.16 13.20 -9.80
CA PRO A 82 -25.02 12.43 -10.70
C PRO A 82 -26.51 12.50 -10.31
N LEU A 83 -26.83 12.70 -9.03
CA LEU A 83 -28.21 12.93 -8.56
C LEU A 83 -28.73 14.29 -9.03
N ALA A 84 -27.96 15.38 -8.82
CA ALA A 84 -28.34 16.73 -9.26
C ALA A 84 -28.57 16.78 -10.78
N VAL A 85 -27.64 16.23 -11.54
CA VAL A 85 -27.73 16.15 -13.02
C VAL A 85 -28.95 15.32 -13.44
N GLY A 86 -29.18 14.17 -12.79
CA GLY A 86 -30.35 13.33 -13.06
C GLY A 86 -31.68 14.03 -12.78
N ILE A 87 -31.77 14.80 -11.69
CA ILE A 87 -32.96 15.59 -11.33
C ILE A 87 -33.20 16.71 -12.37
N LEU A 88 -32.15 17.45 -12.72
CA LEU A 88 -32.24 18.51 -13.74
C LEU A 88 -32.66 17.96 -15.10
N ALA A 89 -32.16 16.81 -15.48
CA ALA A 89 -32.53 16.12 -16.70
C ALA A 89 -33.98 15.60 -16.69
N GLY A 90 -34.42 15.04 -15.55
CA GLY A 90 -35.80 14.61 -15.34
C GLY A 90 -36.81 15.77 -15.36
N ASP A 91 -36.35 17.00 -15.02
CA ASP A 91 -37.11 18.25 -15.12
C ASP A 91 -36.86 19.03 -16.45
N GLU A 92 -36.28 18.35 -17.44
CA GLU A 92 -36.06 18.87 -18.81
C GLU A 92 -35.11 20.08 -18.91
N LYS A 93 -34.22 20.26 -17.90
CA LYS A 93 -33.19 21.31 -17.86
C LYS A 93 -31.89 20.91 -18.54
N ILE A 94 -31.68 19.61 -18.78
CA ILE A 94 -30.49 19.04 -19.42
C ILE A 94 -30.93 18.13 -20.57
N ASN A 95 -30.22 18.22 -21.69
CA ASN A 95 -30.43 17.33 -22.82
C ASN A 95 -29.99 15.88 -22.49
N LEU A 96 -30.87 14.92 -22.78
CA LEU A 96 -30.62 13.50 -22.47
C LEU A 96 -29.59 12.84 -23.38
N ASP A 97 -29.32 13.37 -24.58
CA ASP A 97 -28.47 12.74 -25.59
C ASP A 97 -27.03 12.48 -25.13
N ARG A 98 -26.53 13.29 -24.20
CA ARG A 98 -25.16 13.19 -23.67
C ARG A 98 -25.07 12.48 -22.32
N LEU A 99 -26.17 12.34 -21.58
CA LEU A 99 -26.17 11.87 -20.17
C LEU A 99 -25.57 10.48 -19.98
N GLY A 100 -25.95 9.50 -20.77
CA GLY A 100 -25.50 8.11 -20.65
C GLY A 100 -24.08 7.85 -21.18
N ARG A 101 -23.37 8.89 -21.62
CA ARG A 101 -22.04 8.78 -22.24
C ARG A 101 -20.89 9.10 -21.29
N TYR A 102 -21.19 9.72 -20.14
CA TYR A 102 -20.21 10.17 -19.17
C TYR A 102 -20.41 9.51 -17.82
N LEU A 103 -19.32 9.14 -17.17
CA LEU A 103 -19.32 8.89 -15.74
C LEU A 103 -19.39 10.23 -14.99
N LEU A 104 -20.24 10.33 -13.98
CA LEU A 104 -20.43 11.52 -13.17
C LEU A 104 -20.20 11.16 -11.70
N MET A 105 -19.25 11.81 -11.03
CA MET A 105 -19.04 11.64 -9.57
C MET A 105 -18.54 12.96 -8.99
N GLY A 106 -19.10 13.38 -7.85
CA GLY A 106 -18.69 14.60 -7.16
C GLY A 106 -19.58 14.88 -5.95
N GLU A 107 -18.98 15.34 -4.87
CA GLU A 107 -19.71 15.87 -3.72
C GLU A 107 -20.05 17.34 -3.95
N LEU A 108 -21.27 17.74 -3.72
CA LEU A 108 -21.71 19.14 -3.84
C LEU A 108 -21.67 19.84 -2.48
N SER A 109 -21.04 21.01 -2.44
CA SER A 109 -21.27 22.00 -1.38
C SER A 109 -22.61 22.70 -1.57
N LEU A 110 -23.11 23.34 -0.54
CA LEU A 110 -24.41 24.04 -0.57
C LEU A 110 -24.44 25.19 -1.59
N ASP A 111 -23.28 25.75 -1.94
CA ASP A 111 -23.10 26.80 -2.95
C ASP A 111 -22.99 26.25 -4.39
N GLY A 112 -23.07 24.93 -4.56
CA GLY A 112 -22.93 24.25 -5.85
C GLY A 112 -21.50 23.99 -6.31
N SER A 113 -20.49 24.31 -5.49
CA SER A 113 -19.09 23.93 -5.76
C SER A 113 -18.85 22.45 -5.52
N LEU A 114 -17.89 21.87 -6.28
CA LEU A 114 -17.53 20.45 -6.20
C LEU A 114 -16.35 20.21 -5.27
N ARG A 115 -16.49 19.25 -4.38
CA ARG A 115 -15.46 18.81 -3.44
C ARG A 115 -14.78 17.52 -3.88
N PRO A 116 -13.50 17.31 -3.49
CA PRO A 116 -12.75 16.10 -3.83
C PRO A 116 -13.46 14.82 -3.37
N ILE A 117 -13.33 13.78 -4.18
CA ILE A 117 -13.85 12.43 -3.92
C ILE A 117 -12.71 11.42 -3.70
N LYS A 118 -13.05 10.25 -3.16
CA LYS A 118 -12.13 9.12 -3.02
C LYS A 118 -12.34 8.13 -4.15
N GLY A 119 -11.26 7.44 -4.57
CA GLY A 119 -11.37 6.37 -5.55
C GLY A 119 -11.56 6.85 -6.98
N ALA A 120 -11.09 8.05 -7.34
CA ALA A 120 -11.23 8.58 -8.70
C ALA A 120 -10.47 7.70 -9.72
N LEU A 121 -9.29 7.17 -9.38
CA LEU A 121 -8.53 6.30 -10.28
C LEU A 121 -9.25 4.98 -10.62
N PRO A 122 -9.72 4.16 -9.67
CA PRO A 122 -10.48 2.96 -10.03
C PRO A 122 -11.78 3.28 -10.79
N MET A 123 -12.45 4.39 -10.49
CA MET A 123 -13.62 4.82 -11.23
C MET A 123 -13.27 5.17 -12.69
N ALA A 124 -12.15 5.83 -12.94
CA ALA A 124 -11.67 6.14 -14.28
C ALA A 124 -11.30 4.86 -15.07
N ILE A 125 -10.68 3.88 -14.41
CA ILE A 125 -10.37 2.58 -15.04
C ILE A 125 -11.66 1.88 -15.49
N MET A 126 -12.66 1.81 -14.61
CA MET A 126 -13.98 1.26 -14.94
C MET A 126 -14.66 2.01 -16.10
N ALA A 127 -14.62 3.35 -16.09
CA ALA A 127 -15.22 4.15 -17.16
C ALA A 127 -14.58 3.88 -18.53
N ARG A 128 -13.25 3.68 -18.58
CA ARG A 128 -12.53 3.26 -19.78
C ARG A 128 -12.95 1.88 -20.25
N GLU A 129 -13.08 0.91 -19.35
CA GLU A 129 -13.49 -0.47 -19.66
C GLU A 129 -14.93 -0.53 -20.20
N LEU A 130 -15.79 0.37 -19.75
CA LEU A 130 -17.15 0.55 -20.25
C LEU A 130 -17.21 1.38 -21.54
N HIS A 131 -16.06 1.81 -22.08
CA HIS A 131 -15.98 2.64 -23.29
C HIS A 131 -16.81 3.93 -23.21
N LEU A 132 -16.87 4.57 -22.04
CA LEU A 132 -17.53 5.86 -21.90
C LEU A 132 -16.73 6.96 -22.58
N ASP A 133 -17.41 8.02 -23.05
CA ASP A 133 -16.78 9.16 -23.72
C ASP A 133 -15.89 9.98 -22.77
N GLY A 134 -16.17 9.94 -21.47
CA GLY A 134 -15.37 10.63 -20.48
C GLY A 134 -15.88 10.48 -19.04
N PHE A 135 -15.11 11.06 -18.13
CA PHE A 135 -15.42 11.12 -16.71
C PHE A 135 -15.42 12.59 -16.25
N ILE A 136 -16.54 13.05 -15.74
CA ILE A 136 -16.74 14.38 -15.17
C ILE A 136 -16.66 14.27 -13.66
N LEU A 137 -15.71 14.97 -13.05
CA LEU A 137 -15.38 14.87 -11.63
C LEU A 137 -14.80 16.20 -11.12
N PRO A 138 -14.65 16.37 -9.77
CA PRO A 138 -14.04 17.56 -9.21
C PRO A 138 -12.61 17.78 -9.75
N ARG A 139 -12.26 19.02 -10.08
CA ARG A 139 -10.95 19.41 -10.64
C ARG A 139 -9.78 18.91 -9.80
N ALA A 140 -9.95 18.87 -8.48
CA ALA A 140 -8.93 18.36 -7.55
C ALA A 140 -8.55 16.88 -7.80
N ASN A 141 -9.44 16.08 -8.39
CA ASN A 141 -9.20 14.67 -8.72
C ASN A 141 -8.83 14.45 -10.21
N ALA A 142 -8.86 15.49 -11.04
CA ALA A 142 -8.68 15.32 -12.47
C ALA A 142 -7.30 14.72 -12.82
N MET A 143 -6.22 15.15 -12.18
CA MET A 143 -4.87 14.65 -12.41
C MET A 143 -4.73 13.16 -12.04
N GLU A 144 -5.36 12.73 -10.94
CA GLU A 144 -5.41 11.33 -10.52
C GLU A 144 -6.11 10.45 -11.55
N ALA A 145 -7.27 10.88 -12.04
CA ALA A 145 -8.06 10.14 -13.03
C ALA A 145 -7.40 10.14 -14.43
N ALA A 146 -6.71 11.22 -14.80
CA ALA A 146 -6.08 11.41 -16.11
C ALA A 146 -4.88 10.49 -16.37
N VAL A 147 -4.43 9.75 -15.36
CA VAL A 147 -3.46 8.64 -15.52
C VAL A 147 -4.01 7.56 -16.46
N VAL A 148 -5.33 7.43 -16.56
CA VAL A 148 -5.99 6.41 -17.38
C VAL A 148 -6.04 6.86 -18.83
N ASN A 149 -5.21 6.25 -19.66
CA ASN A 149 -5.19 6.53 -21.10
C ASN A 149 -6.50 6.12 -21.78
N ASN A 150 -6.84 6.77 -22.89
CA ASN A 150 -8.03 6.51 -23.72
C ASN A 150 -9.36 6.78 -23.01
N LEU A 151 -9.38 7.70 -22.06
CA LEU A 151 -10.57 8.24 -21.43
C LEU A 151 -10.39 9.76 -21.28
N LYS A 152 -11.38 10.54 -21.70
CA LYS A 152 -11.36 11.99 -21.49
C LYS A 152 -11.75 12.32 -20.06
N ILE A 153 -10.92 13.09 -19.36
CA ILE A 153 -11.16 13.50 -17.98
C ILE A 153 -11.51 14.97 -17.93
N TYR A 154 -12.68 15.29 -17.43
CA TYR A 154 -13.17 16.65 -17.33
C TYR A 154 -13.24 17.09 -15.86
N GLY A 155 -12.22 17.83 -15.42
CA GLY A 155 -12.18 18.43 -14.10
C GLY A 155 -13.02 19.71 -14.05
N VAL A 156 -14.04 19.72 -13.19
CA VAL A 156 -15.00 20.84 -13.06
C VAL A 156 -15.02 21.36 -11.62
N ASP A 157 -15.37 22.64 -11.45
CA ASP A 157 -15.38 23.30 -10.16
C ASP A 157 -16.78 23.43 -9.55
N ASN A 158 -17.84 23.41 -10.38
CA ASN A 158 -19.21 23.63 -9.91
C ASN A 158 -20.26 22.95 -10.80
N LEU A 159 -21.50 22.90 -10.31
CA LEU A 159 -22.64 22.30 -11.02
C LEU A 159 -22.99 23.02 -12.32
N ILE A 160 -22.80 24.35 -12.40
CA ILE A 160 -23.15 25.14 -13.58
C ILE A 160 -22.33 24.71 -14.78
N GLU A 161 -21.00 24.55 -14.60
CA GLU A 161 -20.09 24.07 -15.66
C GLU A 161 -20.54 22.72 -16.24
N VAL A 162 -20.99 21.81 -15.36
CA VAL A 162 -21.47 20.48 -15.79
C VAL A 162 -22.75 20.60 -16.62
N VAL A 163 -23.69 21.41 -16.19
CA VAL A 163 -24.97 21.63 -16.93
C VAL A 163 -24.71 22.26 -18.29
N GLN A 164 -23.91 23.31 -18.34
CA GLN A 164 -23.56 24.00 -19.59
C GLN A 164 -22.84 23.09 -20.58
N PHE A 165 -21.91 22.26 -20.08
CA PHE A 165 -21.20 21.27 -20.90
C PHE A 165 -22.16 20.21 -21.46
N LEU A 166 -23.05 19.66 -20.64
CA LEU A 166 -24.00 18.65 -21.07
C LEU A 166 -25.02 19.19 -22.06
N ASN A 167 -25.39 20.45 -21.94
CA ASN A 167 -26.25 21.17 -22.91
C ASN A 167 -25.52 21.60 -24.20
N GLY A 168 -24.17 21.50 -24.22
CA GLY A 168 -23.37 21.93 -25.36
C GLY A 168 -23.20 23.44 -25.47
N GLU A 169 -23.40 24.16 -24.36
CA GLU A 169 -23.22 25.62 -24.27
C GLU A 169 -21.75 26.00 -24.12
N ILE A 170 -20.96 25.14 -23.51
CA ILE A 170 -19.50 25.27 -23.35
C ILE A 170 -18.78 23.98 -23.73
N ASP A 171 -17.53 24.11 -24.16
CA ASP A 171 -16.61 23.00 -24.32
C ASP A 171 -15.65 22.96 -23.14
N LEU A 172 -15.50 21.79 -22.48
CA LEU A 172 -14.52 21.56 -21.45
C LEU A 172 -13.24 20.98 -22.06
N THR A 173 -12.10 21.53 -21.63
CA THR A 173 -10.80 20.97 -21.98
C THR A 173 -10.53 19.72 -21.15
N ALA A 174 -10.25 18.60 -21.80
CA ALA A 174 -9.86 17.37 -21.11
C ALA A 174 -8.50 17.55 -20.43
N THR A 175 -8.40 17.04 -19.21
CA THR A 175 -7.12 16.96 -18.49
C THR A 175 -6.32 15.79 -19.08
N GLU A 176 -5.14 16.07 -19.58
CA GLU A 176 -4.23 15.08 -20.16
C GLU A 176 -2.97 14.96 -19.33
N VAL A 177 -2.51 13.74 -19.12
CA VAL A 177 -1.27 13.43 -18.41
C VAL A 177 -0.45 12.44 -19.22
N ASP A 178 0.79 12.80 -19.54
CA ASP A 178 1.74 11.82 -20.05
C ASP A 178 2.26 10.97 -18.88
N THR A 179 1.51 9.90 -18.60
CA THR A 179 1.78 8.98 -17.50
C THR A 179 3.19 8.41 -17.54
N ARG A 180 3.76 8.15 -18.73
CA ARG A 180 5.11 7.60 -18.87
C ARG A 180 6.18 8.64 -18.58
N ALA A 181 5.99 9.86 -19.09
CA ALA A 181 6.93 10.95 -18.83
C ALA A 181 6.93 11.37 -17.35
N GLU A 182 5.75 11.49 -16.73
CA GLU A 182 5.61 11.79 -15.32
C GLU A 182 6.22 10.69 -14.43
N PHE A 183 5.96 9.42 -14.76
CA PHE A 183 6.53 8.29 -14.08
C PHE A 183 8.07 8.26 -14.15
N ALA A 184 8.64 8.55 -15.31
CA ALA A 184 10.09 8.59 -15.49
C ALA A 184 10.77 9.75 -14.74
N LYS A 185 10.15 10.94 -14.72
CA LYS A 185 10.70 12.14 -14.04
C LYS A 185 10.75 12.00 -12.53
N ALA A 186 9.74 11.38 -11.93
CA ALA A 186 9.59 11.31 -10.49
C ALA A 186 10.38 10.17 -9.83
N GLN A 187 11.02 9.29 -10.61
CA GLN A 187 11.88 8.23 -10.10
C GLN A 187 13.23 8.81 -9.64
N GLY A 188 13.54 8.69 -8.35
CA GLY A 188 14.88 8.97 -7.83
C GLY A 188 15.00 10.16 -6.88
N VAL A 189 13.92 10.86 -6.57
CA VAL A 189 13.94 11.91 -5.54
C VAL A 189 13.55 11.32 -4.19
N PHE A 190 14.52 11.24 -3.27
CA PHE A 190 14.32 10.71 -1.93
C PHE A 190 14.71 11.75 -0.88
N PRO A 191 13.95 11.87 0.24
CA PRO A 191 14.22 12.84 1.29
C PRO A 191 15.44 12.46 2.16
N TYR A 192 15.90 11.19 2.09
CA TYR A 192 16.99 10.66 2.90
C TYR A 192 17.95 9.84 2.04
N ASP A 193 19.26 9.89 2.39
CA ASP A 193 20.32 9.13 1.73
C ASP A 193 21.15 8.32 2.73
N PHE A 194 21.64 7.14 2.33
CA PHE A 194 22.54 6.32 3.16
C PHE A 194 23.93 6.94 3.31
N ALA A 195 24.32 7.89 2.48
CA ALA A 195 25.55 8.68 2.66
C ALA A 195 25.61 9.39 4.03
N ASP A 196 24.45 9.74 4.61
CA ASP A 196 24.36 10.33 5.94
C ASP A 196 24.64 9.33 7.07
N VAL A 197 24.59 8.02 6.78
CA VAL A 197 24.77 6.95 7.78
C VAL A 197 26.24 6.59 7.87
N LYS A 198 26.86 6.94 9.00
CA LYS A 198 28.26 6.66 9.27
C LYS A 198 28.43 5.31 9.95
N GLY A 199 29.41 4.53 9.48
CA GLY A 199 29.58 3.16 9.95
C GLY A 199 28.40 2.26 9.61
N GLN A 200 28.16 1.24 10.44
CA GLN A 200 27.04 0.30 10.32
C GLN A 200 27.04 -0.51 8.99
N GLU A 201 28.23 -0.85 8.49
CA GLU A 201 28.37 -1.50 7.18
C GLU A 201 27.63 -2.85 7.13
N ASN A 202 27.64 -3.62 8.22
CA ASN A 202 26.89 -4.87 8.31
C ASN A 202 25.37 -4.66 8.19
N VAL A 203 24.85 -3.56 8.75
CA VAL A 203 23.41 -3.24 8.67
C VAL A 203 23.06 -2.75 7.28
N LYS A 204 23.92 -1.92 6.65
CA LYS A 204 23.75 -1.50 5.26
C LYS A 204 23.74 -2.70 4.31
N ARG A 205 24.67 -3.66 4.48
CA ARG A 205 24.71 -4.90 3.71
C ARG A 205 23.45 -5.72 3.90
N ALA A 206 22.97 -5.87 5.14
CA ALA A 206 21.71 -6.56 5.42
C ALA A 206 20.50 -5.90 4.74
N PHE A 207 20.45 -4.56 4.73
CA PHE A 207 19.40 -3.84 4.02
C PHE A 207 19.50 -4.00 2.50
N GLU A 208 20.72 -4.01 1.95
CA GLU A 208 20.94 -4.29 0.54
C GLU A 208 20.39 -5.67 0.16
N VAL A 209 20.73 -6.71 0.92
CA VAL A 209 20.21 -8.07 0.74
C VAL A 209 18.68 -8.10 0.88
N ALA A 210 18.15 -7.46 1.94
CA ALA A 210 16.71 -7.41 2.18
C ALA A 210 15.94 -6.74 1.02
N CYS A 211 16.42 -5.60 0.53
CA CYS A 211 15.81 -4.89 -0.59
C CYS A 211 15.95 -5.65 -1.92
N ALA A 212 17.09 -6.29 -2.15
CA ALA A 212 17.33 -7.08 -3.37
C ALA A 212 16.41 -8.29 -3.45
N GLY A 213 16.20 -9.01 -2.34
CA GLY A 213 15.38 -10.22 -2.31
C GLY A 213 13.93 -10.01 -1.87
N GLY A 214 13.56 -8.83 -1.38
CA GLY A 214 12.24 -8.58 -0.78
C GLY A 214 12.06 -9.27 0.58
N HIS A 215 13.13 -9.41 1.35
CA HIS A 215 13.17 -10.14 2.61
C HIS A 215 12.72 -9.29 3.80
N ASN A 216 12.00 -9.90 4.73
CA ASN A 216 11.63 -9.28 6.00
C ASN A 216 12.84 -9.21 6.93
N ILE A 217 13.01 -8.10 7.65
CA ILE A 217 14.18 -7.85 8.49
C ILE A 217 13.80 -7.35 9.89
N LEU A 218 14.48 -7.86 10.90
CA LEU A 218 14.41 -7.42 12.29
C LEU A 218 15.74 -6.83 12.74
N LEU A 219 15.69 -5.60 13.24
CA LEU A 219 16.82 -4.88 13.79
C LEU A 219 16.78 -4.95 15.33
N VAL A 220 17.79 -5.53 15.93
CA VAL A 220 17.92 -5.62 17.40
C VAL A 220 19.09 -4.76 17.85
N GLY A 221 18.87 -3.81 18.74
CA GLY A 221 19.96 -2.96 19.20
C GLY A 221 19.53 -2.00 20.31
N SER A 222 20.50 -1.43 21.00
CA SER A 222 20.26 -0.52 22.10
C SER A 222 19.50 0.76 21.66
N PRO A 223 18.82 1.45 22.59
CA PRO A 223 18.25 2.76 22.31
C PRO A 223 19.31 3.73 21.77
N GLY A 224 18.96 4.47 20.70
CA GLY A 224 19.87 5.43 20.08
C GLY A 224 20.89 4.82 19.09
N SER A 225 20.84 3.51 18.78
CA SER A 225 21.74 2.88 17.77
C SER A 225 21.41 3.21 16.31
N GLY A 226 20.37 4.02 16.05
CA GLY A 226 20.04 4.49 14.70
C GLY A 226 19.07 3.62 13.90
N LYS A 227 18.44 2.59 14.52
CA LYS A 227 17.52 1.65 13.84
C LYS A 227 16.45 2.33 12.99
N SER A 228 15.65 3.21 13.60
CA SER A 228 14.56 3.92 12.94
C SER A 228 15.06 4.91 11.87
N MET A 229 16.22 5.53 12.11
CA MET A 229 16.88 6.44 11.17
C MET A 229 17.30 5.69 9.89
N MET A 230 17.87 4.50 10.02
CA MET A 230 18.27 3.67 8.89
C MET A 230 17.06 3.09 8.15
N ALA A 231 16.03 2.63 8.86
CA ALA A 231 14.81 2.09 8.25
C ALA A 231 14.12 3.12 7.33
N LYS A 232 14.06 4.40 7.73
CA LYS A 232 13.46 5.48 6.90
C LYS A 232 14.20 5.73 5.57
N ARG A 233 15.44 5.24 5.43
CA ARG A 233 16.23 5.37 4.21
C ARG A 233 16.01 4.23 3.21
N LEU A 234 15.34 3.16 3.60
CA LEU A 234 15.11 2.00 2.74
C LEU A 234 14.48 2.33 1.37
N PRO A 235 13.47 3.21 1.27
CA PRO A 235 12.92 3.55 -0.05
C PRO A 235 13.96 4.06 -1.05
N SER A 236 15.06 4.68 -0.57
CA SER A 236 16.12 5.21 -1.44
C SER A 236 16.99 4.13 -2.09
N ILE A 237 17.04 2.92 -1.53
CA ILE A 237 17.81 1.79 -2.07
C ILE A 237 16.94 0.69 -2.67
N MET A 238 15.62 0.74 -2.48
CA MET A 238 14.70 -0.23 -3.10
C MET A 238 14.68 -0.07 -4.62
N PRO A 239 14.40 -1.16 -5.37
CA PRO A 239 14.20 -1.06 -6.81
C PRO A 239 13.00 -0.13 -7.11
N PRO A 240 13.00 0.60 -8.25
CA PRO A 240 11.88 1.44 -8.62
C PRO A 240 10.60 0.62 -8.74
N LEU A 241 9.44 1.28 -8.59
CA LEU A 241 8.16 0.65 -8.93
C LEU A 241 8.12 0.40 -10.44
N THR A 242 7.52 -0.69 -10.86
CA THR A 242 7.04 -0.84 -12.23
C THR A 242 5.77 0.00 -12.43
N LEU A 243 5.39 0.26 -13.66
CA LEU A 243 4.14 1.01 -13.92
C LEU A 243 2.91 0.28 -13.36
N SER A 244 2.89 -1.06 -13.43
CA SER A 244 1.82 -1.88 -12.86
C SER A 244 1.77 -1.77 -11.33
N GLU A 245 2.92 -1.90 -10.66
CA GLU A 245 3.02 -1.71 -9.20
C GLU A 245 2.59 -0.30 -8.78
N ALA A 246 2.98 0.73 -9.55
CA ALA A 246 2.61 2.12 -9.30
C ALA A 246 1.11 2.34 -9.40
N LEU A 247 0.46 1.80 -10.45
CA LEU A 247 -0.99 1.87 -10.63
C LEU A 247 -1.74 1.16 -9.49
N GLU A 248 -1.33 -0.07 -9.13
CA GLU A 248 -1.96 -0.82 -8.04
C GLU A 248 -1.80 -0.13 -6.69
N THR A 249 -0.61 0.37 -6.39
CA THR A 249 -0.35 1.13 -5.16
C THR A 249 -1.17 2.43 -5.13
N THR A 250 -1.26 3.13 -6.26
CA THR A 250 -2.05 4.37 -6.38
C THR A 250 -3.54 4.09 -6.18
N LYS A 251 -4.09 3.00 -6.74
CA LYS A 251 -5.48 2.57 -6.50
C LYS A 251 -5.79 2.44 -5.01
N ILE A 252 -4.93 1.72 -4.26
CA ILE A 252 -5.11 1.51 -2.81
C ILE A 252 -5.14 2.86 -2.08
N HIS A 253 -4.20 3.76 -2.38
CA HIS A 253 -4.13 5.07 -1.75
C HIS A 253 -5.28 6.00 -2.17
N SER A 254 -5.76 5.90 -3.41
CA SER A 254 -6.94 6.59 -3.92
C SER A 254 -8.20 6.22 -3.13
N VAL A 255 -8.48 4.92 -3.01
CA VAL A 255 -9.62 4.39 -2.24
C VAL A 255 -9.54 4.80 -0.77
N ALA A 256 -8.35 4.76 -0.18
CA ALA A 256 -8.13 5.19 1.21
C ALA A 256 -8.27 6.71 1.40
N GLY A 257 -8.32 7.50 0.34
CA GLY A 257 -8.29 8.97 0.40
C GLY A 257 -6.97 9.50 0.97
N LYS A 258 -5.85 8.84 0.67
CA LYS A 258 -4.51 9.16 1.16
C LYS A 258 -3.58 9.72 0.08
N LEU A 259 -4.07 9.91 -1.14
CA LEU A 259 -3.34 10.62 -2.19
C LEU A 259 -3.30 12.12 -1.86
N GLN A 260 -2.15 12.73 -2.06
CA GLN A 260 -2.02 14.19 -2.01
C GLN A 260 -2.68 14.81 -3.25
N GLN A 261 -3.29 15.96 -3.08
CA GLN A 261 -3.88 16.69 -4.22
C GLN A 261 -2.82 16.96 -5.30
N GLY A 262 -3.19 16.74 -6.56
CA GLY A 262 -2.29 16.90 -7.70
C GLY A 262 -1.33 15.73 -7.95
N THR A 263 -1.38 14.68 -7.13
CA THR A 263 -0.61 13.45 -7.40
C THR A 263 -1.27 12.68 -8.55
N THR A 264 -0.50 12.36 -9.56
CA THR A 264 -0.91 11.50 -10.68
C THR A 264 -0.73 10.02 -10.32
N LEU A 265 0.53 9.61 -10.13
CA LEU A 265 0.92 8.25 -9.74
C LEU A 265 1.87 8.28 -8.54
N MET A 266 1.80 7.27 -7.72
CA MET A 266 2.84 6.99 -6.73
C MET A 266 4.06 6.40 -7.43
N THR A 267 5.16 7.14 -7.42
CA THR A 267 6.41 6.77 -8.10
C THR A 267 7.48 6.26 -7.13
N VAL A 268 7.28 6.52 -5.84
CA VAL A 268 8.15 6.05 -4.74
C VAL A 268 7.40 4.99 -3.94
N ARG A 269 8.12 3.93 -3.58
CA ARG A 269 7.58 2.86 -2.73
C ARG A 269 7.11 3.43 -1.39
N PRO A 270 5.89 3.14 -0.94
CA PRO A 270 5.36 3.67 0.30
C PRO A 270 6.17 3.19 1.51
N PHE A 271 6.35 4.07 2.49
CA PHE A 271 6.92 3.75 3.79
C PHE A 271 5.89 4.06 4.86
N ARG A 272 5.34 3.00 5.49
CA ARG A 272 4.33 3.12 6.53
C ARG A 272 4.92 2.76 7.89
N SER A 273 4.71 3.60 8.88
CA SER A 273 5.25 3.41 10.23
C SER A 273 4.15 3.70 11.27
N PRO A 274 3.22 2.76 11.47
CA PRO A 274 2.19 2.92 12.49
C PRO A 274 2.80 2.89 13.88
N HIS A 275 2.20 3.65 14.80
CA HIS A 275 2.58 3.64 16.21
C HIS A 275 2.16 2.31 16.87
N HIS A 276 2.87 1.83 17.89
CA HIS A 276 2.59 0.56 18.57
C HIS A 276 1.20 0.50 19.24
N THR A 277 0.55 1.65 19.48
CA THR A 277 -0.83 1.73 20.01
C THR A 277 -1.92 1.52 18.96
N ILE A 278 -1.56 1.24 17.70
CA ILE A 278 -2.51 1.00 16.62
C ILE A 278 -3.47 -0.14 16.96
N SER A 279 -4.74 -0.01 16.57
CA SER A 279 -5.71 -1.10 16.69
C SER A 279 -5.53 -2.13 15.57
N PRO A 280 -5.92 -3.42 15.78
CA PRO A 280 -5.91 -4.43 14.72
C PRO A 280 -6.68 -3.99 13.46
N VAL A 281 -7.83 -3.32 13.64
CA VAL A 281 -8.65 -2.80 12.53
C VAL A 281 -7.92 -1.70 11.75
N ALA A 282 -7.23 -0.79 12.42
CA ALA A 282 -6.45 0.25 11.73
C ALA A 282 -5.25 -0.33 10.98
N LEU A 283 -4.65 -1.42 11.49
CA LEU A 283 -3.52 -2.08 10.85
C LEU A 283 -3.95 -2.88 9.61
N VAL A 284 -4.95 -3.75 9.76
CA VAL A 284 -5.41 -4.67 8.70
C VAL A 284 -6.39 -3.99 7.76
N GLY A 285 -7.22 -3.12 8.28
CA GLY A 285 -8.35 -2.54 7.59
C GLY A 285 -9.67 -3.05 8.16
N GLY A 286 -10.76 -2.46 7.73
CA GLY A 286 -12.10 -2.80 8.22
C GLY A 286 -12.96 -1.57 8.46
N GLY A 287 -13.87 -1.66 9.42
CA GLY A 287 -14.89 -0.65 9.68
C GLY A 287 -16.27 -1.12 9.25
N SER A 288 -17.26 -0.24 9.32
CA SER A 288 -18.59 -0.49 8.74
C SER A 288 -18.51 -0.69 7.23
N TYR A 289 -17.50 -0.09 6.63
CA TYR A 289 -17.02 -0.28 5.27
C TYR A 289 -15.63 -0.89 5.31
N PRO A 290 -15.36 -1.94 4.52
CA PRO A 290 -14.01 -2.44 4.38
C PRO A 290 -13.14 -1.37 3.74
N MET A 291 -12.32 -0.70 4.54
CA MET A 291 -11.30 0.25 4.07
C MET A 291 -9.92 -0.38 4.25
N PRO A 292 -8.95 -0.11 3.34
CA PRO A 292 -7.61 -0.62 3.47
C PRO A 292 -6.91 -0.04 4.71
N GLY A 293 -6.21 -0.91 5.48
CA GLY A 293 -5.40 -0.53 6.64
C GLY A 293 -3.96 -0.18 6.28
N GLU A 294 -3.13 0.04 7.31
CA GLU A 294 -1.71 0.39 7.14
C GLU A 294 -0.91 -0.67 6.38
N ILE A 295 -1.28 -1.95 6.51
CA ILE A 295 -0.63 -3.04 5.77
C ILE A 295 -0.88 -2.88 4.26
N SER A 296 -2.14 -2.66 3.84
CA SER A 296 -2.44 -2.44 2.42
C SER A 296 -1.88 -1.11 1.90
N LEU A 297 -1.82 -0.07 2.73
CA LEU A 297 -1.14 1.19 2.40
C LEU A 297 0.39 1.03 2.26
N ALA A 298 0.97 -0.02 2.82
CA ALA A 298 2.39 -0.38 2.64
C ALA A 298 2.64 -1.26 1.41
N HIS A 299 1.60 -1.62 0.64
CA HIS A 299 1.71 -2.48 -0.53
C HIS A 299 2.77 -1.98 -1.51
N ASN A 300 3.59 -2.89 -2.04
CA ASN A 300 4.78 -2.62 -2.86
C ASN A 300 5.85 -1.73 -2.20
N GLY A 301 5.81 -1.60 -0.87
CA GLY A 301 6.71 -0.76 -0.09
C GLY A 301 7.16 -1.39 1.22
N VAL A 302 7.30 -0.57 2.25
CA VAL A 302 7.82 -0.94 3.57
C VAL A 302 6.76 -0.70 4.64
N LEU A 303 6.52 -1.72 5.46
CA LEU A 303 5.85 -1.57 6.75
C LEU A 303 6.91 -1.61 7.85
N PHE A 304 7.13 -0.48 8.50
CA PHE A 304 8.08 -0.36 9.60
C PHE A 304 7.37 -0.39 10.95
N LEU A 305 7.70 -1.39 11.77
CA LEU A 305 7.21 -1.54 13.14
C LEU A 305 8.35 -1.27 14.12
N ASP A 306 8.37 -0.07 14.66
CA ASP A 306 9.33 0.30 15.70
C ASP A 306 8.87 -0.24 17.07
N GLU A 307 9.81 -0.66 17.92
CA GLU A 307 9.52 -1.23 19.23
C GLU A 307 8.56 -2.44 19.16
N LEU A 308 8.85 -3.40 18.28
CA LEU A 308 7.99 -4.55 17.98
C LEU A 308 7.37 -5.24 19.22
N PRO A 309 8.08 -5.48 20.37
CA PRO A 309 7.48 -6.09 21.55
C PRO A 309 6.46 -5.21 22.31
N GLU A 310 6.31 -3.94 21.94
CA GLU A 310 5.32 -3.03 22.54
C GLU A 310 3.97 -3.05 21.82
N PHE A 311 3.89 -3.62 20.64
CA PHE A 311 2.62 -3.88 19.97
C PHE A 311 1.80 -4.93 20.73
N SER A 312 0.49 -4.76 20.78
CA SER A 312 -0.37 -5.77 21.40
C SER A 312 -0.28 -7.10 20.65
N ARG A 313 -0.40 -8.21 21.39
CA ARG A 313 -0.32 -9.56 20.82
C ARG A 313 -1.31 -9.76 19.67
N ASN A 314 -2.52 -9.21 19.80
CA ASN A 314 -3.55 -9.32 18.76
C ASN A 314 -3.12 -8.62 17.46
N VAL A 315 -2.44 -7.47 17.55
CA VAL A 315 -1.89 -6.73 16.39
C VAL A 315 -0.79 -7.54 15.70
N LEU A 316 0.08 -8.21 16.46
CA LEU A 316 1.14 -9.04 15.88
C LEU A 316 0.60 -10.33 15.24
N GLU A 317 -0.42 -10.95 15.83
CA GLU A 317 -1.01 -12.18 15.28
C GLU A 317 -1.75 -11.96 13.96
N VAL A 318 -2.46 -10.84 13.78
CA VAL A 318 -3.17 -10.55 12.52
C VAL A 318 -2.23 -10.29 11.34
N MET A 319 -0.95 -10.02 11.58
CA MET A 319 0.05 -9.85 10.52
C MET A 319 0.51 -11.17 9.89
N ARG A 320 0.25 -12.32 10.53
CA ARG A 320 0.77 -13.62 10.07
C ARG A 320 0.24 -13.99 8.70
N GLN A 321 -1.05 -13.78 8.45
CA GLN A 321 -1.66 -14.08 7.15
C GLN A 321 -1.10 -13.20 6.03
N PRO A 322 -1.12 -11.85 6.11
CA PRO A 322 -0.60 -11.01 5.02
C PRO A 322 0.90 -11.19 4.74
N LEU A 323 1.69 -11.64 5.71
CA LEU A 323 3.10 -11.98 5.49
C LEU A 323 3.30 -13.27 4.66
N GLU A 324 2.33 -14.18 4.66
CA GLU A 324 2.36 -15.40 3.85
C GLU A 324 1.61 -15.22 2.52
N ASP A 325 0.33 -14.83 2.60
CA ASP A 325 -0.58 -14.82 1.46
C ASP A 325 -0.47 -13.55 0.62
N ARG A 326 0.14 -12.47 1.16
CA ARG A 326 0.30 -11.13 0.54
C ARG A 326 -1.02 -10.48 0.16
N ILE A 327 -2.10 -10.93 0.77
CA ILE A 327 -3.45 -10.38 0.69
C ILE A 327 -4.04 -10.25 2.08
N ILE A 328 -4.99 -9.36 2.22
CA ILE A 328 -5.82 -9.21 3.40
C ILE A 328 -7.25 -9.45 2.98
N SER A 329 -7.91 -10.46 3.55
CA SER A 329 -9.32 -10.71 3.35
C SER A 329 -10.12 -10.14 4.53
N ILE A 330 -10.98 -9.16 4.24
CA ILE A 330 -11.88 -8.56 5.22
C ILE A 330 -13.28 -9.13 4.97
N SER A 331 -13.68 -10.12 5.78
CA SER A 331 -15.02 -10.72 5.71
C SER A 331 -15.93 -10.12 6.76
N ARG A 332 -17.11 -9.68 6.35
CA ARG A 332 -18.24 -9.24 7.18
C ARG A 332 -19.49 -9.96 6.72
N ALA A 333 -20.53 -9.96 7.56
CA ALA A 333 -21.76 -10.72 7.29
C ALA A 333 -22.40 -10.46 5.90
N LYS A 334 -22.12 -9.30 5.28
CA LYS A 334 -22.66 -8.90 3.98
C LYS A 334 -21.61 -8.66 2.90
N TYR A 335 -20.32 -8.64 3.23
CA TYR A 335 -19.24 -8.26 2.30
C TYR A 335 -17.99 -9.08 2.58
N SER A 336 -17.35 -9.56 1.52
CA SER A 336 -15.99 -10.05 1.56
C SER A 336 -15.19 -9.24 0.54
N THR A 337 -14.08 -8.67 0.98
CA THR A 337 -13.23 -7.82 0.14
C THR A 337 -11.78 -8.19 0.41
N GLU A 338 -11.01 -8.29 -0.66
CA GLU A 338 -9.58 -8.55 -0.58
C GLU A 338 -8.78 -7.30 -0.95
N TYR A 339 -7.71 -7.07 -0.19
CA TYR A 339 -6.76 -6.00 -0.46
C TYR A 339 -5.37 -6.58 -0.66
N PRO A 340 -4.64 -6.13 -1.69
CA PRO A 340 -3.23 -6.48 -1.85
C PRO A 340 -2.41 -6.04 -0.64
N ALA A 341 -1.46 -6.90 -0.22
CA ALA A 341 -0.62 -6.70 0.96
C ALA A 341 0.81 -7.20 0.75
N SER A 342 1.36 -7.03 -0.45
CA SER A 342 2.75 -7.38 -0.75
C SER A 342 3.67 -6.26 -0.27
N PHE A 343 4.18 -6.37 0.96
CA PHE A 343 5.07 -5.40 1.59
C PHE A 343 6.31 -6.09 2.15
N MET A 344 7.36 -5.32 2.37
CA MET A 344 8.54 -5.74 3.12
C MET A 344 8.37 -5.31 4.58
N LEU A 345 8.35 -6.29 5.51
CA LEU A 345 8.33 -5.99 6.93
C LEU A 345 9.73 -5.61 7.39
N VAL A 346 9.84 -4.43 7.97
CA VAL A 346 11.01 -3.99 8.73
C VAL A 346 10.58 -3.78 10.16
N ALA A 347 11.17 -4.50 11.08
CA ALA A 347 10.86 -4.36 12.49
C ALA A 347 12.09 -3.91 13.27
N SER A 348 11.90 -3.21 14.37
CA SER A 348 12.98 -2.89 15.30
C SER A 348 12.59 -3.24 16.73
N MET A 349 13.59 -3.62 17.53
CA MET A 349 13.40 -3.86 18.96
C MET A 349 14.67 -3.60 19.74
N ASN A 350 14.53 -3.47 21.05
CA ASN A 350 15.64 -3.50 21.97
C ASN A 350 15.98 -4.96 22.36
N PRO A 351 17.22 -5.27 22.77
CA PRO A 351 17.60 -6.64 23.13
C PRO A 351 17.00 -7.11 24.48
N CYS A 352 16.46 -6.18 25.29
CA CYS A 352 15.82 -6.45 26.57
C CYS A 352 15.03 -5.21 27.02
N PRO A 353 14.21 -5.28 28.10
CA PRO A 353 13.45 -4.14 28.59
C PRO A 353 14.28 -2.89 28.90
N CYS A 354 15.48 -3.03 29.47
CA CYS A 354 16.36 -1.88 29.72
C CYS A 354 17.14 -1.42 28.48
N GLY A 355 17.17 -2.23 27.41
CA GLY A 355 17.82 -1.91 26.13
C GLY A 355 19.34 -2.16 26.08
N TYR A 356 19.98 -2.66 27.12
CA TYR A 356 21.45 -2.72 27.21
C TYR A 356 22.03 -4.13 27.31
N TYR A 357 21.26 -5.17 27.02
CA TYR A 357 21.81 -6.52 26.96
C TYR A 357 22.76 -6.64 25.77
N GLY A 358 23.99 -7.12 25.99
CA GLY A 358 25.05 -7.19 24.99
C GLY A 358 25.73 -5.84 24.67
N HIS A 359 25.38 -4.74 25.35
CA HIS A 359 25.97 -3.43 25.06
C HIS A 359 27.42 -3.34 25.57
N PRO A 360 28.40 -2.89 24.72
CA PRO A 360 29.83 -2.93 25.08
C PRO A 360 30.19 -2.03 26.26
N LYS A 361 29.49 -0.91 26.48
CA LYS A 361 29.83 0.12 27.48
C LYS A 361 28.83 0.23 28.62
N LYS A 362 27.59 -0.29 28.49
CA LYS A 362 26.53 -0.15 29.50
C LYS A 362 26.10 -1.54 30.00
N LYS A 363 25.97 -1.69 31.33
CA LYS A 363 25.55 -2.95 31.93
C LYS A 363 24.04 -3.13 31.89
N CYS A 364 23.59 -4.28 31.44
CA CYS A 364 22.19 -4.68 31.51
C CYS A 364 21.78 -4.94 32.96
N VAL A 365 20.63 -4.41 33.38
CA VAL A 365 20.07 -4.59 34.73
C VAL A 365 18.93 -5.63 34.78
N CYS A 366 18.53 -6.17 33.64
CA CYS A 366 17.44 -7.13 33.52
C CYS A 366 17.91 -8.53 33.97
N ASN A 367 17.11 -9.21 34.77
CA ASN A 367 17.31 -10.62 35.06
C ASN A 367 16.87 -11.51 33.87
N GLU A 368 17.17 -12.80 33.94
CA GLU A 368 16.84 -13.74 32.83
C GLU A 368 15.34 -13.85 32.60
N TYR A 369 14.52 -13.92 33.65
CA TYR A 369 13.07 -13.95 33.52
C TYR A 369 12.52 -12.74 32.77
N GLN A 370 12.99 -11.54 33.09
CA GLN A 370 12.56 -10.30 32.40
C GLN A 370 12.94 -10.31 30.93
N ARG A 371 14.13 -10.82 30.57
CA ARG A 371 14.56 -10.91 29.15
C ARG A 371 13.70 -11.92 28.39
N THR A 372 13.52 -13.13 28.96
CA THR A 372 12.71 -14.18 28.33
C THR A 372 11.25 -13.73 28.17
N HIS A 373 10.68 -13.10 29.20
CA HIS A 373 9.32 -12.55 29.12
C HIS A 373 9.19 -11.46 28.06
N TYR A 374 10.20 -10.59 27.91
CA TYR A 374 10.21 -9.56 26.89
C TYR A 374 10.26 -10.16 25.46
N MET A 375 11.12 -11.15 25.25
CA MET A 375 11.22 -11.85 23.95
C MET A 375 9.96 -12.65 23.63
N SER A 376 9.31 -13.28 24.63
CA SER A 376 8.08 -14.07 24.45
C SER A 376 6.84 -13.25 24.02
N LYS A 377 6.91 -11.92 24.09
CA LYS A 377 5.86 -11.06 23.50
C LYS A 377 5.75 -11.24 21.99
N ILE A 378 6.85 -11.60 21.32
CA ILE A 378 6.87 -11.92 19.89
C ILE A 378 6.71 -13.43 19.75
N SER A 379 5.66 -13.86 19.03
CA SER A 379 5.43 -15.30 18.84
C SER A 379 6.49 -15.93 17.92
N GLY A 380 6.89 -17.16 18.21
CA GLY A 380 7.81 -17.93 17.37
C GLY A 380 7.37 -17.95 15.89
N PRO A 381 6.07 -18.25 15.59
CA PRO A 381 5.56 -18.19 14.22
C PRO A 381 5.71 -16.84 13.50
N LEU A 382 5.74 -15.70 14.21
CA LEU A 382 6.02 -14.40 13.60
C LEU A 382 7.51 -14.23 13.33
N LEU A 383 8.38 -14.63 14.27
CA LEU A 383 9.84 -14.62 14.09
C LEU A 383 10.26 -15.52 12.92
N ASP A 384 9.62 -16.67 12.77
CA ASP A 384 9.84 -17.58 11.64
C ASP A 384 9.57 -16.93 10.27
N ARG A 385 8.80 -15.85 10.20
CA ARG A 385 8.49 -15.11 8.96
C ARG A 385 9.44 -13.95 8.68
N ILE A 386 10.38 -13.72 9.58
CA ILE A 386 11.43 -12.71 9.40
C ILE A 386 12.69 -13.43 8.91
N ASP A 387 13.16 -13.03 7.72
CA ASP A 387 14.26 -13.71 7.04
C ASP A 387 15.63 -13.31 7.62
N LEU A 388 15.83 -12.02 7.89
CA LEU A 388 17.08 -11.46 8.41
C LEU A 388 16.88 -10.90 9.82
N GLN A 389 17.81 -11.20 10.71
CA GLN A 389 17.84 -10.73 12.10
C GLN A 389 19.22 -10.13 12.37
N ILE A 390 19.27 -8.80 12.56
CA ILE A 390 20.53 -8.07 12.59
C ILE A 390 20.71 -7.37 13.92
N GLU A 391 21.89 -7.56 14.51
CA GLU A 391 22.29 -6.80 15.68
C GLU A 391 22.90 -5.46 15.27
N VAL A 392 22.27 -4.36 15.73
CA VAL A 392 22.71 -2.98 15.46
C VAL A 392 23.55 -2.49 16.64
N GLN A 393 24.86 -2.46 16.45
CA GLN A 393 25.80 -1.98 17.46
C GLN A 393 25.78 -0.44 17.55
N PRO A 394 26.04 0.13 18.75
CA PRO A 394 26.24 1.58 18.86
C PRO A 394 27.42 2.04 18.02
N VAL A 395 27.28 3.16 17.32
CA VAL A 395 28.38 3.77 16.54
C VAL A 395 29.38 4.41 17.51
N ASP A 396 30.66 4.13 17.33
CA ASP A 396 31.72 4.76 18.12
C ASP A 396 31.92 6.23 17.76
N PHE A 397 32.43 7.02 18.72
CA PHE A 397 32.62 8.46 18.55
C PHE A 397 33.51 8.80 17.34
N ASP A 398 34.57 8.02 17.10
CA ASP A 398 35.48 8.23 15.97
C ASP A 398 34.78 8.04 14.61
N GLN A 399 33.90 7.07 14.51
CA GLN A 399 33.06 6.89 13.32
C GLN A 399 32.05 8.03 13.14
N MET A 400 31.43 8.50 14.24
CA MET A 400 30.50 9.64 14.18
C MET A 400 31.18 10.94 13.79
N SER A 401 32.40 11.17 14.28
CA SER A 401 33.18 12.40 14.00
C SER A 401 33.85 12.40 12.64
N SER A 402 33.90 11.24 11.96
CA SER A 402 34.47 11.15 10.60
C SER A 402 33.78 12.10 9.64
N LYS A 403 34.57 12.86 8.86
CA LYS A 403 34.08 13.74 7.80
C LYS A 403 33.77 12.98 6.50
N ALA A 404 34.22 11.74 6.36
CA ALA A 404 33.93 10.94 5.18
C ALA A 404 32.44 10.59 5.12
N PRO A 405 31.76 10.87 3.99
CA PRO A 405 30.39 10.41 3.81
C PRO A 405 30.33 8.87 3.75
N GLY A 406 29.20 8.31 4.13
CA GLY A 406 28.93 6.89 3.90
C GLY A 406 28.72 6.58 2.42
N GLU A 407 28.49 5.32 2.10
CA GLU A 407 28.16 4.91 0.74
C GLU A 407 26.80 5.53 0.32
N PRO A 408 26.73 6.21 -0.85
CA PRO A 408 25.50 6.84 -1.30
C PRO A 408 24.41 5.82 -1.67
N SER A 409 23.17 6.13 -1.37
CA SER A 409 22.01 5.28 -1.71
C SER A 409 21.97 4.89 -3.19
N ALA A 410 22.40 5.76 -4.09
CA ALA A 410 22.43 5.49 -5.52
C ALA A 410 23.32 4.28 -5.89
N ALA A 411 24.50 4.12 -5.25
CA ALA A 411 25.39 3.00 -5.50
C ALA A 411 24.78 1.68 -5.00
N ILE A 412 24.22 1.67 -3.78
CA ILE A 412 23.54 0.49 -3.23
C ILE A 412 22.34 0.12 -4.12
N ARG A 413 21.55 1.12 -4.52
CA ARG A 413 20.36 0.93 -5.36
C ARG A 413 20.70 0.29 -6.72
N GLN A 414 21.82 0.67 -7.33
CA GLN A 414 22.25 0.06 -8.60
C GLN A 414 22.51 -1.45 -8.45
N ARG A 415 23.18 -1.87 -7.38
CA ARG A 415 23.40 -3.31 -7.10
C ARG A 415 22.09 -4.05 -6.83
N VAL A 416 21.20 -3.43 -6.06
CA VAL A 416 19.85 -3.97 -5.79
C VAL A 416 19.05 -4.14 -7.08
N ILE A 417 19.08 -3.15 -7.98
CA ILE A 417 18.38 -3.22 -9.28
C ILE A 417 18.98 -4.35 -10.14
N ALA A 418 20.31 -4.47 -10.21
CA ALA A 418 20.96 -5.52 -10.98
C ALA A 418 20.54 -6.92 -10.50
N ALA A 419 20.54 -7.15 -9.18
CA ALA A 419 20.08 -8.41 -8.60
C ALA A 419 18.58 -8.66 -8.87
N ARG A 420 17.75 -7.62 -8.80
CA ARG A 420 16.31 -7.74 -9.09
C ARG A 420 16.04 -8.09 -10.55
N MET A 421 16.79 -7.54 -11.50
CA MET A 421 16.67 -7.88 -12.91
C MET A 421 17.00 -9.36 -13.19
N LEU A 422 17.95 -9.97 -12.44
CA LEU A 422 18.21 -11.41 -12.54
C LEU A 422 16.99 -12.22 -12.05
N GLN A 423 16.37 -11.79 -10.98
CA GLN A 423 15.18 -12.43 -10.41
C GLN A 423 13.97 -12.30 -11.35
N GLU A 424 13.73 -11.13 -11.93
CA GLU A 424 12.67 -10.92 -12.93
C GLU A 424 12.82 -11.84 -14.14
N ARG A 425 14.04 -12.02 -14.64
CA ARG A 425 14.30 -12.97 -15.73
C ARG A 425 14.06 -14.41 -15.32
N ARG A 426 14.48 -14.77 -14.08
CA ARG A 426 14.33 -16.11 -13.51
C ARG A 426 12.87 -16.50 -13.34
N PHE A 427 12.04 -15.57 -12.91
CA PHE A 427 10.63 -15.80 -12.58
C PHE A 427 9.64 -15.33 -13.66
N LYS A 428 10.14 -15.05 -14.87
CA LYS A 428 9.31 -14.52 -15.97
C LYS A 428 8.05 -15.36 -16.24
N ASP A 429 8.18 -16.68 -16.12
CA ASP A 429 7.12 -17.64 -16.40
C ASP A 429 6.40 -18.13 -15.12
N GLU A 430 6.71 -17.55 -13.97
CA GLU A 430 6.16 -17.94 -12.65
C GLU A 430 5.17 -16.85 -12.15
N PRO A 431 3.87 -17.04 -12.34
CA PRO A 431 2.89 -16.02 -11.99
C PRO A 431 2.91 -15.68 -10.49
N GLY A 432 2.89 -14.40 -10.18
CA GLY A 432 2.83 -13.90 -8.79
C GLY A 432 4.17 -13.95 -8.03
N ILE A 433 5.29 -14.35 -8.67
CA ILE A 433 6.62 -14.40 -8.06
C ILE A 433 7.51 -13.35 -8.72
N HIS A 434 7.93 -12.35 -7.93
CA HIS A 434 8.71 -11.21 -8.40
C HIS A 434 10.10 -11.09 -7.74
N CYS A 435 10.35 -11.87 -6.68
CA CYS A 435 11.62 -11.83 -5.94
C CYS A 435 11.88 -13.14 -5.17
N ASN A 436 13.13 -13.31 -4.73
CA ASN A 436 13.56 -14.55 -4.09
C ASN A 436 12.81 -14.88 -2.79
N ALA A 437 12.39 -13.87 -2.01
CA ALA A 437 11.60 -14.13 -0.80
C ALA A 437 10.25 -14.81 -1.10
N GLN A 438 9.78 -14.75 -2.35
CA GLN A 438 8.52 -15.34 -2.80
C GLN A 438 8.64 -16.77 -3.34
N MET A 439 9.86 -17.29 -3.48
CA MET A 439 10.07 -18.65 -4.00
C MET A 439 9.28 -19.69 -3.21
N THR A 440 8.62 -20.57 -3.94
CA THR A 440 8.00 -21.78 -3.39
C THR A 440 9.05 -22.86 -3.12
N PRO A 441 8.77 -23.91 -2.33
CA PRO A 441 9.72 -25.00 -2.11
C PRO A 441 10.26 -25.63 -3.43
N SER A 442 9.41 -25.76 -4.45
CA SER A 442 9.84 -26.28 -5.74
C SER A 442 10.85 -25.39 -6.45
N LEU A 443 10.68 -24.06 -6.34
CA LEU A 443 11.61 -23.08 -6.91
C LEU A 443 12.90 -22.97 -6.11
N LEU A 444 12.86 -23.24 -4.79
CA LEU A 444 14.08 -23.33 -3.97
C LEU A 444 14.98 -24.46 -4.44
N HIS A 445 14.43 -25.66 -4.65
CA HIS A 445 15.20 -26.79 -5.21
C HIS A 445 15.77 -26.49 -6.61
N LYS A 446 15.02 -25.74 -7.42
CA LYS A 446 15.46 -25.42 -8.79
C LYS A 446 16.55 -24.35 -8.85
N TYR A 447 16.51 -23.33 -7.98
CA TYR A 447 17.31 -22.12 -8.13
C TYR A 447 18.22 -21.76 -6.95
N ALA A 448 18.02 -22.38 -5.79
CA ALA A 448 18.73 -22.04 -4.56
C ALA A 448 19.45 -23.24 -3.92
N GLU A 449 19.61 -24.34 -4.66
CA GLU A 449 20.36 -25.51 -4.18
C GLU A 449 21.84 -25.14 -4.01
N PRO A 450 22.43 -25.31 -2.79
CA PRO A 450 23.82 -24.99 -2.55
C PRO A 450 24.76 -26.04 -3.13
N ASN A 451 26.01 -25.65 -3.35
CA ASN A 451 27.04 -26.62 -3.64
C ASN A 451 27.28 -27.57 -2.44
N ALA A 452 28.04 -28.67 -2.65
CA ALA A 452 28.28 -29.69 -1.61
C ALA A 452 28.85 -29.10 -0.30
N ALA A 453 29.80 -28.15 -0.40
CA ALA A 453 30.42 -27.49 0.73
C ALA A 453 29.41 -26.60 1.49
N GLY A 454 28.54 -25.88 0.75
CA GLY A 454 27.46 -25.07 1.33
C GLY A 454 26.42 -25.92 2.02
N LEU A 455 26.07 -27.08 1.48
CA LEU A 455 25.12 -28.00 2.07
C LEU A 455 25.64 -28.56 3.40
N GLU A 456 26.93 -28.92 3.48
CA GLU A 456 27.58 -29.38 4.71
C GLU A 456 27.53 -28.30 5.80
N LYS A 457 27.90 -27.05 5.46
CA LYS A 457 27.85 -25.92 6.40
C LYS A 457 26.42 -25.61 6.88
N LEU A 458 25.44 -25.73 5.99
CA LEU A 458 24.03 -25.53 6.33
C LEU A 458 23.55 -26.63 7.30
N LYS A 459 23.91 -27.90 7.06
CA LYS A 459 23.61 -29.02 7.95
C LYS A 459 24.20 -28.81 9.35
N ASP A 460 25.47 -28.46 9.42
CA ASP A 460 26.15 -28.17 10.70
C ASP A 460 25.46 -27.05 11.48
N ALA A 461 25.05 -25.98 10.79
CA ALA A 461 24.36 -24.87 11.43
C ALA A 461 22.96 -25.27 11.93
N MET A 462 22.21 -26.04 11.13
CA MET A 462 20.89 -26.56 11.51
C MET A 462 20.96 -27.40 12.79
N GLU A 463 21.96 -28.29 12.89
CA GLU A 463 22.16 -29.15 14.07
C GLU A 463 22.60 -28.34 15.29
N ARG A 464 23.60 -27.44 15.16
CA ARG A 464 24.13 -26.64 16.28
C ARG A 464 23.15 -25.63 16.85
N MET A 465 22.31 -25.05 16.00
CA MET A 465 21.35 -23.98 16.37
C MET A 465 19.93 -24.52 16.54
N ASN A 466 19.70 -25.83 16.40
CA ASN A 466 18.39 -26.48 16.47
C ASN A 466 17.33 -25.75 15.63
N MET A 467 17.68 -25.44 14.39
CA MET A 467 16.83 -24.65 13.49
C MET A 467 15.67 -25.46 12.89
N SER A 468 14.54 -24.81 12.65
CA SER A 468 13.37 -25.42 12.01
C SER A 468 13.55 -25.58 10.49
N ALA A 469 12.74 -26.45 9.87
CA ALA A 469 12.68 -26.58 8.40
C ALA A 469 12.35 -25.23 7.72
N ARG A 470 11.56 -24.36 8.35
CA ARG A 470 11.29 -23.02 7.84
C ARG A 470 12.56 -22.14 7.83
N ALA A 471 13.41 -22.27 8.83
CA ALA A 471 14.70 -21.57 8.85
C ALA A 471 15.61 -22.01 7.68
N TYR A 472 15.60 -23.32 7.37
CA TYR A 472 16.29 -23.84 6.20
C TYR A 472 15.87 -23.14 4.89
N ASP A 473 14.55 -23.09 4.60
CA ASP A 473 14.05 -22.42 3.41
C ASP A 473 14.43 -20.93 3.38
N ARG A 474 14.38 -20.23 4.52
CA ARG A 474 14.74 -18.82 4.63
C ARG A 474 16.21 -18.58 4.32
N ILE A 475 17.11 -19.42 4.89
CA ILE A 475 18.55 -19.34 4.61
C ILE A 475 18.82 -19.51 3.11
N LEU A 476 18.18 -20.46 2.45
CA LEU A 476 18.33 -20.68 1.01
C LEU A 476 17.85 -19.48 0.18
N LYS A 477 16.69 -18.88 0.52
CA LYS A 477 16.19 -17.67 -0.15
C LYS A 477 17.15 -16.50 -0.02
N VAL A 478 17.71 -16.29 1.17
CA VAL A 478 18.68 -15.22 1.45
C VAL A 478 20.00 -15.51 0.73
N ALA A 479 20.52 -16.74 0.79
CA ALA A 479 21.75 -17.14 0.11
C ALA A 479 21.65 -16.96 -1.42
N ARG A 480 20.50 -17.32 -2.02
CA ARG A 480 20.26 -17.05 -3.44
C ARG A 480 20.28 -15.56 -3.74
N THR A 481 19.77 -14.72 -2.87
CA THR A 481 19.79 -13.26 -3.04
C THR A 481 21.21 -12.70 -2.94
N ILE A 482 22.03 -13.21 -2.03
CA ILE A 482 23.44 -12.83 -1.90
C ILE A 482 24.20 -13.20 -3.17
N ALA A 483 23.97 -14.42 -3.71
CA ALA A 483 24.57 -14.86 -4.96
C ALA A 483 24.11 -14.01 -6.17
N ASP A 484 22.85 -13.57 -6.20
CA ASP A 484 22.37 -12.64 -7.23
C ASP A 484 23.04 -11.26 -7.14
N LEU A 485 23.31 -10.76 -5.93
CA LEU A 485 24.06 -9.51 -5.71
C LEU A 485 25.53 -9.61 -6.15
N GLU A 486 26.12 -10.80 -6.05
CA GLU A 486 27.47 -11.09 -6.57
C GLU A 486 27.47 -11.41 -8.08
N GLY A 487 26.30 -11.61 -8.68
CA GLY A 487 26.16 -11.97 -10.09
C GLY A 487 26.55 -13.42 -10.40
N THR A 488 26.55 -14.31 -9.38
CA THR A 488 26.90 -15.72 -9.56
C THR A 488 25.66 -16.58 -9.85
N ALA A 489 25.83 -17.58 -10.74
CA ALA A 489 24.73 -18.51 -11.06
C ALA A 489 24.47 -19.49 -9.92
N ASP A 490 25.53 -19.97 -9.25
CA ASP A 490 25.48 -20.99 -8.23
C ASP A 490 25.45 -20.39 -6.82
N VAL A 491 24.81 -21.09 -5.88
CA VAL A 491 24.84 -20.75 -4.45
C VAL A 491 26.06 -21.46 -3.83
N LEU A 492 27.07 -20.68 -3.51
CA LEU A 492 28.34 -21.16 -2.94
C LEU A 492 28.29 -21.16 -1.38
N ASP A 493 29.29 -21.78 -0.78
CA ASP A 493 29.38 -21.95 0.67
C ASP A 493 29.45 -20.61 1.45
N HIS A 494 30.15 -19.60 0.92
CA HIS A 494 30.19 -18.28 1.57
C HIS A 494 28.85 -17.54 1.52
N HIS A 495 28.00 -17.75 0.49
CA HIS A 495 26.63 -17.21 0.48
C HIS A 495 25.78 -17.81 1.60
N ILE A 496 25.92 -19.12 1.82
CA ILE A 496 25.26 -19.83 2.93
C ILE A 496 25.73 -19.31 4.27
N MET A 497 27.05 -19.10 4.44
CA MET A 497 27.62 -18.59 5.68
C MET A 497 27.15 -17.18 6.00
N GLU A 498 27.08 -16.28 4.99
CA GLU A 498 26.51 -14.93 5.17
C GLU A 498 25.02 -15.02 5.55
N ALA A 499 24.23 -15.87 4.88
CA ALA A 499 22.81 -16.05 5.18
C ALA A 499 22.56 -16.60 6.60
N ILE A 500 23.38 -17.55 7.09
CA ILE A 500 23.33 -18.08 8.45
C ILE A 500 23.66 -16.97 9.48
N ALA A 501 24.63 -16.10 9.16
CA ALA A 501 24.99 -14.99 10.06
C ALA A 501 23.81 -14.02 10.31
N TYR A 502 22.83 -13.96 9.40
CA TYR A 502 21.62 -13.17 9.55
C TYR A 502 20.52 -13.83 10.42
N ARG A 503 20.81 -14.98 11.08
CA ARG A 503 19.88 -15.70 11.96
C ARG A 503 20.33 -15.69 13.43
N ASN A 504 20.76 -14.52 13.93
CA ASN A 504 21.37 -14.39 15.25
C ASN A 504 20.43 -14.72 16.44
N LEU A 505 19.13 -14.45 16.32
CA LEU A 505 18.17 -14.73 17.40
C LEU A 505 17.82 -16.21 17.54
N ASP A 506 18.13 -17.04 16.54
CA ASP A 506 17.91 -18.49 16.60
C ASP A 506 19.00 -19.17 17.46
N ARG A 507 20.01 -18.43 17.94
CA ARG A 507 21.06 -18.96 18.82
C ARG A 507 20.52 -19.21 20.23
N PRO A 508 20.92 -20.33 20.87
CA PRO A 508 20.47 -20.66 22.24
C PRO A 508 20.72 -19.57 23.31
N THR A 509 21.73 -18.73 23.10
CA THR A 509 22.08 -17.59 23.96
C THR A 509 21.02 -16.49 24.02
N TYR A 510 20.21 -16.35 22.99
CA TYR A 510 19.13 -15.34 22.93
C TYR A 510 17.77 -15.91 23.36
N MET A 511 17.53 -17.19 23.10
CA MET A 511 16.26 -17.85 23.41
C MET A 511 16.15 -18.31 24.87
N GLY A 512 17.20 -18.15 25.69
CA GLY A 512 17.27 -18.76 27.01
C GLY A 512 17.25 -20.27 26.87
N SER A 513 18.25 -20.98 27.36
CA SER A 513 18.24 -22.45 27.46
C SER A 513 17.02 -22.88 28.25
N SER A 514 15.88 -23.02 27.59
CA SER A 514 14.70 -23.66 28.15
C SER A 514 14.69 -25.09 27.67
N LEU A 515 15.34 -25.91 28.45
CA LEU A 515 14.87 -27.25 28.80
C LEU A 515 15.52 -27.63 30.12
#